data_73c9863f1c2bb108feff37fe4003ec55
#
_entry.id   73c9863f1c2bb108feff37fe4003ec55
#
_cell.length_a   1.000
_cell.length_b   1.000
_cell.length_c   1.000
_cell.angle_alpha   90.00
_cell.angle_beta   90.00
_cell.angle_gamma   90.00
#
_symmetry.space_group_name_H-M   'P 1'
#
loop_
_entity.id
_entity.type
_entity.pdbx_description
1 polymer ?
#
loop_
_entity_poly.entity_id
_entity_poly.type
_entity_poly.pdbx_seq_one_letter_code
_entity_poly.pdbx_strand_id
1 'polypeptide(L)'
;MTHKRHALLSAIMAVAVALSSFSAQADTDILNVSYDPTRELYKDYNAVFASYWKKQTGESLNIKASHGGSGKQARAVIDGLEADVVTLALAYDVDAIAQRGLIAPNWIKRLPDNSAPYTSTIVFLVRKGNPKNIKDWNDLGKPGVEIITPNPKTSGGARWNFLAAWGYALKQPGGNEQKARELVTNIYRNVKVLDSGARGSTTTFVERGLGDVLIAWENEAYLSVKELGPDKFDIVTPSISILAEPSVAVVDKVVDKRGTRKVSTAYLEYLYSPIGQEIAARHYYRPRNKEVAARYANQFAKVKLFTIDQVFGGWEKAQKAYFADGGIFDQIIARK
;
A
#
# COMPACT_ATOMS: atom_id res chain seq x y z
N MET A 1 -57.09 -10.84 -60.22
CA MET A 1 -56.48 -9.66 -59.56
C MET A 1 -56.22 -9.94 -58.07
N THR A 2 -55.52 -11.03 -57.74
CA THR A 2 -55.29 -11.42 -56.31
C THR A 2 -53.87 -11.90 -55.94
N HIS A 3 -52.87 -11.66 -56.82
CA HIS A 3 -51.52 -12.14 -56.54
C HIS A 3 -50.43 -11.04 -56.27
N LYS A 4 -50.80 -9.77 -56.11
CA LYS A 4 -49.81 -8.68 -55.88
C LYS A 4 -49.85 -8.07 -54.47
N ARG A 5 -50.65 -8.59 -53.52
CA ARG A 5 -50.74 -8.05 -52.17
C ARG A 5 -49.97 -8.80 -51.06
N HIS A 6 -49.40 -10.01 -51.39
CA HIS A 6 -48.67 -10.79 -50.37
C HIS A 6 -47.14 -10.61 -50.41
N ALA A 7 -46.59 -9.94 -51.43
CA ALA A 7 -45.15 -9.69 -51.54
C ALA A 7 -44.63 -8.45 -50.79
N LEU A 8 -45.53 -7.53 -50.42
CA LEU A 8 -45.12 -6.28 -49.68
C LEU A 8 -45.12 -6.44 -48.12
N LEU A 9 -45.79 -7.43 -47.61
CA LEU A 9 -45.83 -7.64 -46.14
C LEU A 9 -44.67 -8.47 -45.60
N SER A 10 -44.01 -9.24 -46.47
CA SER A 10 -42.83 -10.04 -46.04
C SER A 10 -41.50 -9.24 -46.05
N ALA A 11 -41.43 -8.10 -46.70
CA ALA A 11 -40.23 -7.27 -46.77
C ALA A 11 -40.10 -6.33 -45.57
N ILE A 12 -41.22 -6.03 -44.86
CA ILE A 12 -41.21 -5.11 -43.69
C ILE A 12 -40.85 -5.86 -42.37
N MET A 13 -41.03 -7.19 -42.34
CA MET A 13 -40.68 -7.99 -41.13
C MET A 13 -39.21 -8.40 -41.05
N ALA A 14 -38.45 -8.29 -42.13
CA ALA A 14 -37.01 -8.64 -42.16
C ALA A 14 -36.07 -7.46 -41.73
N VAL A 15 -36.60 -6.23 -41.68
CA VAL A 15 -35.79 -5.05 -41.26
C VAL A 15 -35.93 -4.73 -39.77
N ALA A 16 -36.94 -5.29 -39.10
CA ALA A 16 -37.19 -5.02 -37.65
C ALA A 16 -36.36 -5.92 -36.68
N VAL A 17 -35.62 -6.94 -37.18
CA VAL A 17 -34.86 -7.87 -36.33
C VAL A 17 -33.36 -7.54 -36.27
N ALA A 18 -32.88 -6.56 -37.06
CA ALA A 18 -31.47 -6.18 -37.08
C ALA A 18 -31.08 -5.00 -36.15
N LEU A 19 -32.00 -4.53 -35.30
CA LEU A 19 -31.79 -3.33 -34.47
C LEU A 19 -31.88 -3.55 -32.95
N SER A 20 -31.67 -4.75 -32.47
CA SER A 20 -31.74 -4.97 -31.02
C SER A 20 -30.68 -5.95 -30.49
N SER A 21 -29.42 -5.64 -30.78
CA SER A 21 -28.31 -6.23 -30.02
C SER A 21 -27.40 -5.12 -29.49
N PHE A 22 -27.96 -4.04 -28.96
CA PHE A 22 -27.28 -3.32 -27.91
C PHE A 22 -27.43 -4.16 -26.66
N SER A 23 -26.56 -5.16 -26.51
CA SER A 23 -26.32 -5.75 -25.20
C SER A 23 -25.95 -4.58 -24.29
N ALA A 24 -26.83 -4.22 -23.40
CA ALA A 24 -26.43 -3.44 -22.24
C ALA A 24 -25.30 -4.23 -21.58
N GLN A 25 -24.08 -3.86 -21.89
CA GLN A 25 -22.90 -4.47 -21.30
C GLN A 25 -22.99 -4.15 -19.82
N ALA A 26 -23.28 -5.16 -19.00
CA ALA A 26 -23.34 -5.00 -17.57
C ALA A 26 -22.01 -4.39 -17.09
N ASP A 27 -22.08 -3.39 -16.21
CA ASP A 27 -20.89 -2.80 -15.63
C ASP A 27 -20.07 -3.89 -14.95
N THR A 28 -18.79 -3.97 -15.26
CA THR A 28 -17.88 -4.90 -14.59
C THR A 28 -17.47 -4.30 -13.24
N ASP A 29 -17.66 -5.06 -12.17
CA ASP A 29 -17.20 -4.68 -10.83
C ASP A 29 -15.91 -5.39 -10.48
N ILE A 30 -14.91 -4.66 -9.97
CA ILE A 30 -13.73 -5.25 -9.31
C ILE A 30 -13.53 -4.68 -7.92
N LEU A 31 -12.96 -5.47 -7.02
CA LEU A 31 -12.60 -5.07 -5.66
C LEU A 31 -11.09 -5.06 -5.48
N ASN A 32 -10.54 -3.89 -5.15
CA ASN A 32 -9.16 -3.74 -4.67
C ASN A 32 -9.12 -3.75 -3.14
N VAL A 33 -8.50 -4.77 -2.55
CA VAL A 33 -8.23 -4.84 -1.11
C VAL A 33 -6.83 -4.30 -0.85
N SER A 34 -6.78 -3.13 -0.21
CA SER A 34 -5.58 -2.29 -0.13
C SER A 34 -5.20 -1.98 1.32
N TYR A 35 -3.92 -1.67 1.57
CA TYR A 35 -3.53 -1.10 2.85
C TYR A 35 -3.86 0.40 2.90
N ASP A 36 -4.07 0.93 4.11
CA ASP A 36 -4.73 2.22 4.35
C ASP A 36 -3.96 3.46 3.85
N PRO A 37 -2.61 3.54 3.82
CA PRO A 37 -1.91 4.72 3.29
C PRO A 37 -2.14 5.01 1.79
N THR A 38 -2.61 4.05 1.01
CA THR A 38 -2.85 4.23 -0.43
C THR A 38 -4.24 4.73 -0.79
N ARG A 39 -5.06 5.07 0.20
CA ARG A 39 -6.46 5.47 0.01
C ARG A 39 -6.63 6.58 -1.04
N GLU A 40 -5.91 7.66 -0.90
CA GLU A 40 -5.99 8.82 -1.79
C GLU A 40 -5.44 8.50 -3.17
N LEU A 41 -4.34 7.75 -3.24
CA LEU A 41 -3.77 7.27 -4.49
C LEU A 41 -4.81 6.48 -5.29
N TYR A 42 -5.41 5.45 -4.68
CA TYR A 42 -6.36 4.61 -5.40
C TYR A 42 -7.70 5.31 -5.69
N LYS A 43 -8.10 6.31 -4.93
CA LYS A 43 -9.24 7.14 -5.28
C LYS A 43 -9.04 7.82 -6.65
N ASP A 44 -7.89 8.45 -6.86
CA ASP A 44 -7.58 9.13 -8.12
C ASP A 44 -7.24 8.13 -9.23
N TYR A 45 -6.48 7.10 -8.91
CA TYR A 45 -6.09 6.06 -9.85
C TYR A 45 -7.30 5.30 -10.43
N ASN A 46 -8.26 4.93 -9.59
CA ASN A 46 -9.45 4.20 -10.03
C ASN A 46 -10.27 4.98 -11.05
N ALA A 47 -10.43 6.29 -10.86
CA ALA A 47 -11.15 7.14 -11.81
C ALA A 47 -10.44 7.21 -13.17
N VAL A 48 -9.11 7.35 -13.15
CA VAL A 48 -8.29 7.41 -14.37
C VAL A 48 -8.28 6.06 -15.09
N PHE A 49 -8.09 4.96 -14.35
CA PHE A 49 -8.09 3.62 -14.94
C PHE A 49 -9.46 3.24 -15.52
N ALA A 50 -10.57 3.53 -14.83
CA ALA A 50 -11.92 3.27 -15.35
C ALA A 50 -12.18 4.01 -16.67
N SER A 51 -11.74 5.26 -16.77
CA SER A 51 -11.83 6.04 -18.02
C SER A 51 -10.95 5.45 -19.14
N TYR A 52 -9.73 5.05 -18.81
CA TYR A 52 -8.83 4.37 -19.72
C TYR A 52 -9.45 3.05 -20.23
N TRP A 53 -9.95 2.19 -19.33
CA TRP A 53 -10.56 0.91 -19.66
C TRP A 53 -11.74 1.08 -20.60
N LYS A 54 -12.65 2.01 -20.27
CA LYS A 54 -13.80 2.33 -21.12
C LYS A 54 -13.40 2.78 -22.52
N LYS A 55 -12.36 3.61 -22.62
CA LYS A 55 -11.85 4.08 -23.92
C LYS A 55 -11.24 2.93 -24.74
N GLN A 56 -10.58 1.97 -24.11
CA GLN A 56 -9.91 0.85 -24.78
C GLN A 56 -10.88 -0.28 -25.18
N THR A 57 -11.88 -0.55 -24.37
CA THR A 57 -12.73 -1.74 -24.49
C THR A 57 -14.20 -1.45 -24.78
N GLY A 58 -14.66 -0.23 -24.52
CA GLY A 58 -16.08 0.12 -24.49
C GLY A 58 -16.81 -0.28 -23.19
N GLU A 59 -16.16 -1.06 -22.31
CA GLU A 59 -16.76 -1.57 -21.07
C GLU A 59 -16.73 -0.52 -19.97
N SER A 60 -17.86 -0.35 -19.27
CA SER A 60 -17.89 0.43 -18.04
C SER A 60 -17.34 -0.40 -16.88
N LEU A 61 -16.54 0.22 -16.03
CA LEU A 61 -15.88 -0.43 -14.90
C LEU A 61 -16.15 0.33 -13.61
N ASN A 62 -16.66 -0.37 -12.60
CA ASN A 62 -16.80 0.12 -11.24
C ASN A 62 -15.73 -0.52 -10.35
N ILE A 63 -14.87 0.29 -9.75
CA ILE A 63 -13.76 -0.17 -8.92
C ILE A 63 -14.06 0.17 -7.47
N LYS A 64 -14.35 -0.86 -6.69
CA LYS A 64 -14.52 -0.76 -5.24
C LYS A 64 -13.16 -0.92 -4.55
N ALA A 65 -12.97 -0.24 -3.44
CA ALA A 65 -11.76 -0.36 -2.63
C ALA A 65 -12.09 -0.59 -1.15
N SER A 66 -11.34 -1.49 -0.53
CA SER A 66 -11.32 -1.69 0.92
C SER A 66 -9.94 -1.31 1.43
N HIS A 67 -9.86 -0.44 2.44
CA HIS A 67 -8.60 0.04 3.00
C HIS A 67 -8.50 -0.29 4.48
N GLY A 68 -7.33 -0.77 4.91
CA GLY A 68 -7.07 -1.13 6.30
C GLY A 68 -5.62 -1.53 6.54
N GLY A 69 -5.28 -1.96 7.75
CA GLY A 69 -3.97 -2.51 8.03
C GLY A 69 -3.68 -3.73 7.12
N SER A 70 -2.51 -3.77 6.50
CA SER A 70 -2.17 -4.73 5.44
C SER A 70 -2.35 -6.19 5.86
N GLY A 71 -1.85 -6.57 7.05
CA GLY A 71 -2.03 -7.93 7.59
C GLY A 71 -3.51 -8.25 7.90
N LYS A 72 -4.29 -7.25 8.34
CA LYS A 72 -5.74 -7.39 8.53
C LYS A 72 -6.46 -7.60 7.20
N GLN A 73 -6.06 -6.86 6.16
CA GLN A 73 -6.61 -7.00 4.81
C GLN A 73 -6.29 -8.37 4.20
N ALA A 74 -5.03 -8.83 4.33
CA ALA A 74 -4.64 -10.17 3.89
C ALA A 74 -5.50 -11.26 4.56
N ARG A 75 -5.72 -11.14 5.87
CA ARG A 75 -6.58 -12.08 6.62
C ARG A 75 -8.02 -12.04 6.12
N ALA A 76 -8.59 -10.87 5.87
CA ALA A 76 -9.95 -10.76 5.34
C ALA A 76 -10.10 -11.50 3.99
N VAL A 77 -9.11 -11.42 3.10
CA VAL A 77 -9.11 -12.18 1.84
C VAL A 77 -9.00 -13.68 2.09
N ILE A 78 -8.14 -14.11 3.02
CA ILE A 78 -8.01 -15.52 3.43
C ILE A 78 -9.33 -16.05 3.99
N ASP A 79 -10.05 -15.23 4.75
CA ASP A 79 -11.31 -15.57 5.41
C ASP A 79 -12.53 -15.45 4.46
N GLY A 80 -12.31 -15.15 3.19
CA GLY A 80 -13.35 -15.22 2.15
C GLY A 80 -13.80 -13.90 1.54
N LEU A 81 -13.14 -12.75 1.84
CA LEU A 81 -13.41 -11.51 1.11
C LEU A 81 -12.95 -11.67 -0.35
N GLU A 82 -13.91 -11.64 -1.28
CA GLU A 82 -13.68 -11.85 -2.71
C GLU A 82 -13.02 -10.62 -3.36
N ALA A 83 -11.73 -10.43 -3.10
CA ALA A 83 -10.92 -9.40 -3.75
C ALA A 83 -10.48 -9.85 -5.14
N ASP A 84 -10.62 -9.00 -6.15
CA ASP A 84 -10.05 -9.23 -7.48
C ASP A 84 -8.54 -8.98 -7.50
N VAL A 85 -8.12 -7.93 -6.81
CA VAL A 85 -6.72 -7.58 -6.62
C VAL A 85 -6.44 -7.21 -5.17
N VAL A 86 -5.19 -7.44 -4.76
CA VAL A 86 -4.66 -6.97 -3.49
C VAL A 86 -3.52 -5.98 -3.76
N THR A 87 -3.47 -4.91 -2.99
CA THR A 87 -2.42 -3.89 -3.04
C THR A 87 -1.96 -3.60 -1.61
N LEU A 88 -1.03 -4.45 -1.14
CA LEU A 88 -0.67 -4.56 0.26
C LEU A 88 0.68 -3.89 0.58
N ALA A 89 0.98 -3.70 1.84
CA ALA A 89 2.16 -2.98 2.28
C ALA A 89 3.48 -3.73 2.05
N LEU A 90 3.43 -5.06 1.90
CA LEU A 90 4.64 -5.89 1.83
C LEU A 90 4.34 -7.29 1.27
N ALA A 91 5.36 -7.92 0.68
CA ALA A 91 5.24 -9.20 -0.01
C ALA A 91 4.73 -10.32 0.89
N TYR A 92 5.15 -10.40 2.15
CA TYR A 92 4.70 -11.46 3.05
C TYR A 92 3.17 -11.52 3.22
N ASP A 93 2.48 -10.39 3.23
CA ASP A 93 1.03 -10.38 3.34
C ASP A 93 0.36 -10.95 2.07
N VAL A 94 0.96 -10.78 0.89
CA VAL A 94 0.54 -11.44 -0.35
C VAL A 94 0.89 -12.93 -0.32
N ASP A 95 2.08 -13.28 0.16
CA ASP A 95 2.52 -14.69 0.31
C ASP A 95 1.58 -15.47 1.24
N ALA A 96 1.09 -14.84 2.32
CA ALA A 96 0.13 -15.47 3.22
C ALA A 96 -1.18 -15.86 2.51
N ILE A 97 -1.65 -15.04 1.56
CA ILE A 97 -2.80 -15.35 0.70
C ILE A 97 -2.45 -16.46 -0.30
N ALA A 98 -1.25 -16.41 -0.89
CA ALA A 98 -0.76 -17.42 -1.84
C ALA A 98 -0.62 -18.80 -1.19
N GLN A 99 -0.15 -18.87 0.06
CA GLN A 99 -0.05 -20.11 0.83
C GLN A 99 -1.41 -20.79 1.08
N ARG A 100 -2.52 -20.04 0.97
CA ARG A 100 -3.89 -20.57 1.01
C ARG A 100 -4.42 -20.99 -0.38
N GLY A 101 -3.57 -20.92 -1.41
CA GLY A 101 -3.92 -21.32 -2.78
C GLY A 101 -4.86 -20.33 -3.48
N LEU A 102 -5.05 -19.13 -2.97
CA LEU A 102 -5.89 -18.08 -3.58
C LEU A 102 -5.14 -17.28 -4.65
N ILE A 103 -3.83 -17.15 -4.50
CA ILE A 103 -2.90 -16.51 -5.42
C ILE A 103 -1.84 -17.53 -5.83
N ALA A 104 -1.44 -17.59 -7.09
CA ALA A 104 -0.41 -18.51 -7.54
C ALA A 104 0.97 -18.15 -6.96
N PRO A 105 1.82 -19.14 -6.61
CA PRO A 105 3.09 -18.92 -5.92
C PRO A 105 4.09 -18.01 -6.66
N ASN A 106 3.98 -17.91 -7.99
CA ASN A 106 4.85 -17.09 -8.82
C ASN A 106 4.38 -15.63 -8.97
N TRP A 107 3.43 -15.19 -8.16
CA TRP A 107 2.81 -13.86 -8.24
C TRP A 107 3.83 -12.72 -8.27
N ILE A 108 4.89 -12.83 -7.47
CA ILE A 108 5.91 -11.79 -7.32
C ILE A 108 6.68 -11.50 -8.63
N LYS A 109 6.74 -12.48 -9.54
CA LYS A 109 7.43 -12.39 -10.83
C LYS A 109 6.53 -12.00 -12.00
N ARG A 110 5.23 -11.78 -11.76
CA ARG A 110 4.26 -11.50 -12.82
C ARG A 110 4.30 -10.04 -13.30
N LEU A 111 4.74 -9.13 -12.46
CA LEU A 111 4.87 -7.72 -12.76
C LEU A 111 6.30 -7.24 -12.50
N PRO A 112 6.73 -6.14 -13.14
CA PRO A 112 8.06 -5.59 -12.91
C PRO A 112 8.38 -5.29 -11.45
N ASP A 113 9.67 -5.17 -11.11
CA ASP A 113 10.14 -4.77 -9.79
C ASP A 113 9.58 -5.63 -8.65
N ASN A 114 9.51 -6.96 -8.85
CA ASN A 114 8.92 -7.91 -7.90
C ASN A 114 7.47 -7.55 -7.51
N SER A 115 6.68 -7.13 -8.49
CA SER A 115 5.28 -6.70 -8.30
C SER A 115 5.12 -5.54 -7.30
N ALA A 116 6.11 -4.64 -7.23
CA ALA A 116 6.09 -3.43 -6.42
C ALA A 116 6.14 -2.19 -7.32
N PRO A 117 5.00 -1.64 -7.74
CA PRO A 117 4.92 -0.58 -8.76
C PRO A 117 5.48 0.77 -8.32
N TYR A 118 5.61 1.00 -7.05
CA TYR A 118 6.19 2.21 -6.44
C TYR A 118 6.85 1.85 -5.11
N THR A 119 7.61 2.79 -4.54
CA THR A 119 8.26 2.61 -3.25
C THR A 119 7.94 3.74 -2.29
N SER A 120 8.28 3.54 -1.04
CA SER A 120 8.24 4.56 0.00
C SER A 120 9.40 4.33 0.98
N THR A 121 9.44 5.10 2.03
CA THR A 121 10.35 4.89 3.16
C THR A 121 9.69 5.38 4.45
N ILE A 122 10.40 5.21 5.56
CA ILE A 122 9.91 5.62 6.88
C ILE A 122 10.59 6.92 7.28
N VAL A 123 9.78 7.85 7.73
CA VAL A 123 10.18 9.18 8.24
C VAL A 123 9.49 9.46 9.57
N PHE A 124 9.80 10.59 10.19
CA PHE A 124 9.13 11.04 11.41
C PHE A 124 8.31 12.29 11.12
N LEU A 125 7.05 12.28 11.49
CA LEU A 125 6.23 13.49 11.55
C LEU A 125 6.26 14.00 12.99
N VAL A 126 6.73 15.22 13.18
CA VAL A 126 6.88 15.85 14.50
C VAL A 126 6.02 17.11 14.61
N ARG A 127 5.76 17.56 15.83
CA ARG A 127 5.10 18.84 16.06
C ARG A 127 5.92 19.99 15.48
N LYS A 128 5.26 21.06 15.07
CA LYS A 128 5.92 22.23 14.48
C LYS A 128 7.03 22.77 15.36
N GLY A 129 8.18 23.05 14.76
CA GLY A 129 9.39 23.50 15.46
C GLY A 129 10.14 22.38 16.16
N ASN A 130 9.68 21.13 16.05
CA ASN A 130 10.35 19.94 16.61
C ASN A 130 10.77 20.10 18.07
N PRO A 131 9.83 20.32 19.02
CA PRO A 131 10.17 20.66 20.41
C PRO A 131 11.02 19.64 21.14
N LYS A 132 10.98 18.36 20.70
CA LYS A 132 11.78 17.28 21.28
C LYS A 132 13.15 17.11 20.60
N ASN A 133 13.48 17.98 19.64
CA ASN A 133 14.74 17.95 18.89
C ASN A 133 15.07 16.55 18.31
N ILE A 134 14.06 15.92 17.71
CA ILE A 134 14.18 14.62 17.05
C ILE A 134 14.92 14.81 15.74
N LYS A 135 16.06 14.10 15.57
CA LYS A 135 16.87 14.15 14.34
C LYS A 135 17.03 12.77 13.70
N ASP A 136 17.07 11.73 14.52
CA ASP A 136 17.32 10.37 14.05
C ASP A 136 16.68 9.33 15.00
N TRP A 137 16.77 8.06 14.63
CA TRP A 137 16.17 6.94 15.36
C TRP A 137 16.57 6.87 16.85
N ASN A 138 17.82 7.21 17.18
CA ASN A 138 18.28 7.22 18.58
C ASN A 138 17.49 8.19 19.47
N ASP A 139 17.01 9.28 18.89
CA ASP A 139 16.26 10.28 19.64
C ASP A 139 14.88 9.77 20.06
N LEU A 140 14.32 8.83 19.32
CA LEU A 140 13.03 8.22 19.64
C LEU A 140 13.10 7.34 20.91
N GLY A 141 14.28 6.79 21.22
CA GLY A 141 14.50 6.00 22.45
C GLY A 141 14.75 6.83 23.71
N LYS A 142 14.84 8.17 23.61
CA LYS A 142 15.10 9.04 24.77
C LYS A 142 13.90 9.10 25.73
N PRO A 143 14.12 9.17 27.02
CA PRO A 143 13.04 9.38 28.00
C PRO A 143 12.25 10.67 27.72
N GLY A 144 10.94 10.62 27.90
CA GLY A 144 10.06 11.77 27.73
C GLY A 144 9.67 12.09 26.29
N VAL A 145 10.03 11.26 25.31
CA VAL A 145 9.51 11.30 23.95
C VAL A 145 8.28 10.40 23.87
N GLU A 146 7.17 10.93 23.39
CA GLU A 146 5.93 10.17 23.22
C GLU A 146 5.74 9.81 21.74
N ILE A 147 5.64 8.51 21.43
CA ILE A 147 5.61 7.98 20.07
C ILE A 147 4.23 7.41 19.75
N ILE A 148 3.76 7.68 18.53
CA ILE A 148 2.63 7.03 17.91
C ILE A 148 3.16 6.16 16.75
N THR A 149 2.72 4.91 16.69
CA THR A 149 3.02 3.98 15.59
C THR A 149 1.97 2.88 15.55
N PRO A 150 1.65 2.29 14.40
CA PRO A 150 0.69 1.20 14.36
C PRO A 150 1.26 -0.12 14.90
N ASN A 151 0.38 -1.11 15.08
CA ASN A 151 0.71 -2.43 15.62
C ASN A 151 1.24 -3.36 14.51
N PRO A 152 2.46 -3.91 14.63
CA PRO A 152 3.01 -4.86 13.65
C PRO A 152 2.20 -6.16 13.46
N LYS A 153 1.36 -6.54 14.41
CA LYS A 153 0.49 -7.71 14.27
C LYS A 153 -0.66 -7.51 13.26
N THR A 154 -1.04 -6.26 12.99
CA THR A 154 -2.16 -5.94 12.10
C THR A 154 -1.78 -5.04 10.92
N SER A 155 -0.73 -4.24 11.09
CA SER A 155 -0.27 -3.24 10.11
C SER A 155 1.05 -3.66 9.46
N GLY A 156 1.06 -3.81 8.14
CA GLY A 156 2.30 -3.98 7.39
C GLY A 156 3.20 -2.75 7.47
N GLY A 157 2.62 -1.55 7.52
CA GLY A 157 3.37 -0.30 7.71
C GLY A 157 4.15 -0.30 9.03
N ALA A 158 3.57 -0.86 10.09
CA ALA A 158 4.25 -0.99 11.38
C ALA A 158 5.45 -1.94 11.34
N ARG A 159 5.37 -3.00 10.53
CA ARG A 159 6.51 -3.92 10.33
C ARG A 159 7.68 -3.20 9.66
N TRP A 160 7.40 -2.37 8.67
CA TRP A 160 8.42 -1.52 8.07
C TRP A 160 9.01 -0.52 9.07
N ASN A 161 8.18 0.12 9.92
CA ASN A 161 8.64 1.03 10.98
C ASN A 161 9.60 0.34 11.95
N PHE A 162 9.23 -0.85 12.42
CA PHE A 162 10.03 -1.66 13.33
C PHE A 162 11.39 -2.04 12.71
N LEU A 163 11.37 -2.57 11.48
CA LEU A 163 12.57 -3.02 10.79
C LEU A 163 13.46 -1.84 10.35
N ALA A 164 12.89 -0.66 10.09
CA ALA A 164 13.68 0.54 9.82
C ALA A 164 14.53 0.93 11.04
N ALA A 165 13.94 0.94 12.24
CA ALA A 165 14.65 1.21 13.49
C ALA A 165 15.71 0.15 13.80
N TRP A 166 15.36 -1.12 13.62
CA TRP A 166 16.28 -2.24 13.84
C TRP A 166 17.47 -2.19 12.90
N GLY A 167 17.20 -2.05 11.60
CA GLY A 167 18.25 -1.97 10.57
C GLY A 167 19.14 -0.73 10.71
N TYR A 168 18.58 0.39 11.16
CA TYR A 168 19.39 1.56 11.52
C TYR A 168 20.43 1.19 12.58
N ALA A 169 20.03 0.55 13.67
CA ALA A 169 20.95 0.18 14.75
C ALA A 169 22.02 -0.81 14.30
N LEU A 170 21.67 -1.79 13.47
CA LEU A 170 22.64 -2.73 12.90
C LEU A 170 23.70 -2.05 12.03
N LYS A 171 23.32 -0.97 11.35
CA LYS A 171 24.21 -0.24 10.41
C LYS A 171 25.03 0.88 11.06
N GLN A 172 24.88 1.10 12.37
CA GLN A 172 25.75 2.02 13.09
C GLN A 172 27.15 1.43 13.32
N PRO A 173 28.19 2.24 13.51
CA PRO A 173 29.51 1.74 13.91
C PRO A 173 29.42 0.85 15.16
N GLY A 174 29.92 -0.39 15.06
CA GLY A 174 29.80 -1.39 16.12
C GLY A 174 28.36 -1.87 16.39
N GLY A 175 27.45 -1.68 15.41
CA GLY A 175 26.07 -2.18 15.48
C GLY A 175 26.00 -3.70 15.53
N ASN A 176 25.09 -4.21 16.33
CA ASN A 176 24.81 -5.64 16.48
C ASN A 176 23.35 -5.86 16.94
N GLU A 177 22.92 -7.12 16.98
CA GLU A 177 21.55 -7.50 17.37
C GLU A 177 21.17 -7.05 18.77
N GLN A 178 22.11 -7.05 19.73
CA GLN A 178 21.85 -6.58 21.09
C GLN A 178 21.53 -5.08 21.11
N LYS A 179 22.35 -4.27 20.47
CA LYS A 179 22.10 -2.81 20.36
C LYS A 179 20.82 -2.49 19.60
N ALA A 180 20.52 -3.25 18.55
CA ALA A 180 19.26 -3.11 17.83
C ALA A 180 18.06 -3.41 18.73
N ARG A 181 18.12 -4.48 19.50
CA ARG A 181 17.10 -4.84 20.48
C ARG A 181 16.94 -3.75 21.56
N GLU A 182 18.03 -3.23 22.09
CA GLU A 182 18.01 -2.15 23.09
C GLU A 182 17.34 -0.89 22.54
N LEU A 183 17.75 -0.43 21.36
CA LEU A 183 17.17 0.74 20.72
C LEU A 183 15.66 0.56 20.49
N VAL A 184 15.26 -0.53 19.86
CA VAL A 184 13.84 -0.76 19.53
C VAL A 184 13.02 -0.97 20.81
N THR A 185 13.56 -1.62 21.85
CA THR A 185 12.91 -1.72 23.16
C THR A 185 12.66 -0.33 23.76
N ASN A 186 13.64 0.57 23.72
CA ASN A 186 13.50 1.94 24.22
C ASN A 186 12.48 2.74 23.38
N ILE A 187 12.47 2.60 22.07
CA ILE A 187 11.46 3.20 21.19
C ILE A 187 10.06 2.70 21.62
N TYR A 188 9.86 1.41 21.74
CA TYR A 188 8.54 0.85 22.08
C TYR A 188 8.09 1.12 23.51
N ARG A 189 9.00 1.37 24.46
CA ARG A 189 8.65 1.90 25.80
C ARG A 189 8.00 3.27 25.70
N ASN A 190 8.42 4.07 24.74
CA ASN A 190 7.90 5.42 24.50
C ASN A 190 6.60 5.43 23.66
N VAL A 191 6.22 4.30 23.07
CA VAL A 191 4.96 4.22 22.29
C VAL A 191 3.76 4.32 23.21
N LYS A 192 2.89 5.30 22.97
CA LYS A 192 1.65 5.51 23.74
C LYS A 192 0.46 4.76 23.17
N VAL A 193 0.35 4.70 21.85
CA VAL A 193 -0.76 4.06 21.15
C VAL A 193 -0.22 3.16 20.04
N LEU A 194 -0.77 1.96 19.94
CA LEU A 194 -0.56 1.00 18.85
C LEU A 194 -1.88 0.85 18.09
N ASP A 195 -2.12 1.70 17.09
CA ASP A 195 -3.31 1.63 16.26
C ASP A 195 -3.30 0.41 15.35
N SER A 196 -4.47 -0.02 14.87
CA SER A 196 -4.59 -1.21 14.02
C SER A 196 -4.01 -1.05 12.61
N GLY A 197 -3.79 0.19 12.17
CA GLY A 197 -3.25 0.54 10.84
C GLY A 197 -2.55 1.89 10.82
N ALA A 198 -1.82 2.17 9.76
CA ALA A 198 -1.03 3.39 9.63
C ALA A 198 -1.91 4.66 9.64
N ARG A 199 -3.05 4.65 8.93
CA ARG A 199 -3.99 5.78 8.94
C ARG A 199 -4.59 6.02 10.35
N GLY A 200 -4.83 4.98 11.13
CA GLY A 200 -5.25 5.11 12.53
C GLY A 200 -4.22 5.88 13.36
N SER A 201 -2.94 5.57 13.19
CA SER A 201 -1.85 6.28 13.86
C SER A 201 -1.72 7.73 13.38
N THR A 202 -1.90 7.99 12.08
CA THR A 202 -1.97 9.36 11.56
C THR A 202 -3.10 10.14 12.20
N THR A 203 -4.31 9.59 12.26
CA THR A 203 -5.46 10.21 12.95
C THR A 203 -5.18 10.46 14.43
N THR A 204 -4.61 9.49 15.14
CA THR A 204 -4.25 9.63 16.56
C THR A 204 -3.27 10.76 16.79
N PHE A 205 -2.23 10.85 15.96
CA PHE A 205 -1.23 11.91 16.06
C PHE A 205 -1.77 13.27 15.60
N VAL A 206 -2.35 13.32 14.40
CA VAL A 206 -2.69 14.56 13.70
C VAL A 206 -3.97 15.19 14.24
N GLU A 207 -5.05 14.40 14.36
CA GLU A 207 -6.37 14.91 14.70
C GLU A 207 -6.62 14.92 16.22
N ARG A 208 -6.20 13.84 16.91
CA ARG A 208 -6.37 13.74 18.37
C ARG A 208 -5.28 14.45 19.17
N GLY A 209 -4.20 14.88 18.49
CA GLY A 209 -3.13 15.64 19.12
C GLY A 209 -2.23 14.86 20.08
N LEU A 210 -2.24 13.52 20.02
CA LEU A 210 -1.46 12.66 20.93
C LEU A 210 -0.04 12.45 20.41
N GLY A 211 0.92 12.36 21.33
CA GLY A 211 2.32 12.07 21.06
C GLY A 211 3.13 13.25 20.53
N ASP A 212 4.45 13.12 20.59
CA ASP A 212 5.42 14.08 20.08
C ASP A 212 5.87 13.74 18.66
N VAL A 213 5.88 12.43 18.31
CA VAL A 213 6.39 11.88 17.06
C VAL A 213 5.45 10.80 16.55
N LEU A 214 5.12 10.85 15.27
CA LEU A 214 4.56 9.73 14.52
C LEU A 214 5.67 9.10 13.68
N ILE A 215 5.94 7.81 13.88
CA ILE A 215 6.74 7.04 12.92
C ILE A 215 5.83 6.70 11.74
N ALA A 216 6.08 7.32 10.60
CA ALA A 216 5.17 7.33 9.48
C ALA A 216 5.83 6.86 8.18
N TRP A 217 5.01 6.38 7.27
CA TRP A 217 5.37 6.31 5.86
C TRP A 217 5.51 7.72 5.30
N GLU A 218 6.46 7.90 4.39
CA GLU A 218 6.79 9.19 3.80
C GLU A 218 5.56 9.87 3.17
N ASN A 219 4.73 9.11 2.43
CA ASN A 219 3.50 9.65 1.83
C ASN A 219 2.47 10.13 2.88
N GLU A 220 2.31 9.42 4.00
CA GLU A 220 1.41 9.84 5.09
C GLU A 220 1.90 11.14 5.75
N ALA A 221 3.20 11.28 5.93
CA ALA A 221 3.78 12.49 6.49
C ALA A 221 3.56 13.70 5.56
N TYR A 222 3.82 13.56 4.27
CA TYR A 222 3.56 14.63 3.29
C TYR A 222 2.08 14.98 3.16
N LEU A 223 1.21 13.97 3.13
CA LEU A 223 -0.24 14.19 3.09
C LEU A 223 -0.71 14.99 4.31
N SER A 224 -0.23 14.62 5.50
CA SER A 224 -0.57 15.30 6.75
C SER A 224 -0.16 16.78 6.75
N VAL A 225 1.07 17.07 6.30
CA VAL A 225 1.56 18.45 6.17
C VAL A 225 0.75 19.21 5.11
N LYS A 226 0.42 18.57 3.98
CA LYS A 226 -0.32 19.22 2.89
C LYS A 226 -1.75 19.56 3.27
N GLU A 227 -2.48 18.64 3.90
CA GLU A 227 -3.89 18.81 4.22
C GLU A 227 -4.13 19.63 5.49
N LEU A 228 -3.26 19.51 6.48
CA LEU A 228 -3.42 20.21 7.76
C LEU A 228 -2.61 21.50 7.84
N GLY A 229 -1.84 21.77 6.80
CA GLY A 229 -1.01 22.96 6.68
C GLY A 229 0.40 22.80 7.25
N PRO A 230 1.39 23.49 6.65
CA PRO A 230 2.81 23.39 7.03
C PRO A 230 3.10 23.92 8.43
N ASP A 231 2.20 24.70 8.99
CA ASP A 231 2.41 25.33 10.28
C ASP A 231 2.11 24.43 11.49
N LYS A 232 1.65 23.19 11.27
CA LYS A 232 1.30 22.27 12.36
C LYS A 232 2.35 21.21 12.63
N PHE A 233 3.11 20.82 11.61
CA PHE A 233 4.02 19.69 11.66
C PHE A 233 5.29 19.97 10.85
N ASP A 234 6.36 19.27 11.21
CA ASP A 234 7.58 19.17 10.41
C ASP A 234 7.88 17.70 10.13
N ILE A 235 8.49 17.43 8.96
CA ILE A 235 8.96 16.09 8.58
C ILE A 235 10.44 16.00 8.87
N VAL A 236 10.84 15.00 9.64
CA VAL A 236 12.24 14.67 9.91
C VAL A 236 12.58 13.41 9.14
N THR A 237 13.54 13.51 8.22
CA THR A 237 14.08 12.37 7.49
C THR A 237 15.27 11.82 8.24
N PRO A 238 15.26 10.55 8.68
CA PRO A 238 16.38 9.95 9.40
C PRO A 238 17.61 9.78 8.50
N SER A 239 18.78 9.60 9.11
CA SER A 239 20.06 9.43 8.39
C SER A 239 20.08 8.19 7.49
N ILE A 240 19.37 7.14 7.88
CA ILE A 240 19.16 5.90 7.11
C ILE A 240 17.77 5.34 7.42
N SER A 241 17.14 4.76 6.42
CA SER A 241 15.84 4.11 6.56
C SER A 241 15.72 2.87 5.68
N ILE A 242 14.58 2.21 5.68
CA ILE A 242 14.33 1.03 4.87
C ILE A 242 13.60 1.41 3.57
N LEU A 243 13.96 0.76 2.46
CA LEU A 243 13.20 0.83 1.22
C LEU A 243 11.91 0.01 1.41
N ALA A 244 10.78 0.69 1.51
CA ALA A 244 9.48 0.06 1.60
C ALA A 244 8.93 -0.21 0.20
N GLU A 245 8.60 -1.47 -0.08
CA GLU A 245 8.13 -1.96 -1.38
C GLU A 245 6.72 -2.55 -1.25
N PRO A 246 5.67 -1.73 -1.41
CA PRO A 246 4.29 -2.22 -1.44
C PRO A 246 4.07 -3.18 -2.60
N SER A 247 3.47 -4.32 -2.32
CA SER A 247 3.30 -5.40 -3.29
C SER A 247 1.86 -5.50 -3.78
N VAL A 248 1.69 -5.82 -5.06
CA VAL A 248 0.38 -5.96 -5.70
C VAL A 248 0.24 -7.32 -6.36
N ALA A 249 -0.95 -7.90 -6.33
CA ALA A 249 -1.22 -9.17 -6.98
C ALA A 249 -2.70 -9.33 -7.37
N VAL A 250 -2.95 -10.07 -8.44
CA VAL A 250 -4.27 -10.58 -8.79
C VAL A 250 -4.59 -11.77 -7.89
N VAL A 251 -5.82 -11.83 -7.37
CA VAL A 251 -6.29 -12.97 -6.57
C VAL A 251 -6.88 -14.02 -7.52
N ASP A 252 -6.05 -14.96 -7.96
CA ASP A 252 -6.33 -15.88 -9.07
C ASP A 252 -7.66 -16.61 -8.95
N LYS A 253 -7.96 -17.18 -7.78
CA LYS A 253 -9.20 -17.93 -7.57
C LYS A 253 -10.46 -17.07 -7.68
N VAL A 254 -10.36 -15.81 -7.29
CA VAL A 254 -11.49 -14.88 -7.34
C VAL A 254 -11.73 -14.40 -8.76
N VAL A 255 -10.68 -13.95 -9.45
CA VAL A 255 -10.83 -13.43 -10.83
C VAL A 255 -11.23 -14.51 -11.83
N ASP A 256 -10.82 -15.76 -11.62
CA ASP A 256 -11.25 -16.89 -12.47
C ASP A 256 -12.73 -17.22 -12.22
N LYS A 257 -13.16 -17.26 -10.96
CA LYS A 257 -14.56 -17.45 -10.59
C LYS A 257 -15.47 -16.35 -11.14
N ARG A 258 -14.99 -15.09 -11.09
CA ARG A 258 -15.79 -13.91 -11.46
C ARG A 258 -15.66 -13.50 -12.93
N GLY A 259 -14.71 -14.10 -13.68
CA GLY A 259 -14.42 -13.71 -15.07
C GLY A 259 -13.75 -12.33 -15.19
N THR A 260 -13.14 -11.81 -14.12
CA THR A 260 -12.55 -10.46 -14.07
C THR A 260 -11.03 -10.45 -14.30
N ARG A 261 -10.42 -11.59 -14.66
CA ARG A 261 -8.96 -11.70 -14.81
C ARG A 261 -8.35 -10.67 -15.75
N LYS A 262 -8.96 -10.46 -16.92
CA LYS A 262 -8.44 -9.52 -17.94
C LYS A 262 -8.34 -8.11 -17.39
N VAL A 263 -9.42 -7.59 -16.82
CA VAL A 263 -9.47 -6.22 -16.29
C VAL A 263 -8.61 -6.07 -15.05
N SER A 264 -8.58 -7.07 -14.15
CA SER A 264 -7.77 -7.05 -12.94
C SER A 264 -6.27 -7.07 -13.24
N THR A 265 -5.84 -7.84 -14.23
CA THR A 265 -4.45 -7.83 -14.71
C THR A 265 -4.10 -6.48 -15.30
N ALA A 266 -4.92 -5.96 -16.23
CA ALA A 266 -4.72 -4.64 -16.82
C ALA A 266 -4.70 -3.51 -15.77
N TYR A 267 -5.53 -3.62 -14.71
CA TYR A 267 -5.54 -2.67 -13.60
C TYR A 267 -4.18 -2.61 -12.89
N LEU A 268 -3.55 -3.74 -12.61
CA LEU A 268 -2.24 -3.75 -11.96
C LEU A 268 -1.10 -3.36 -12.92
N GLU A 269 -1.17 -3.76 -14.19
CA GLU A 269 -0.18 -3.38 -15.22
C GLU A 269 -0.17 -1.86 -15.45
N TYR A 270 -1.33 -1.22 -15.44
CA TYR A 270 -1.46 0.22 -15.65
C TYR A 270 -0.80 1.05 -14.54
N LEU A 271 -0.56 0.50 -13.33
CA LEU A 271 0.24 1.14 -12.29
C LEU A 271 1.68 1.45 -12.75
N TYR A 272 2.21 0.66 -13.68
CA TYR A 272 3.55 0.84 -14.25
C TYR A 272 3.57 1.78 -15.47
N SER A 273 2.41 2.19 -15.98
CA SER A 273 2.33 3.16 -17.05
C SER A 273 2.84 4.53 -16.60
N PRO A 274 3.30 5.41 -17.53
CA PRO A 274 3.69 6.78 -17.16
C PRO A 274 2.62 7.52 -16.37
N ILE A 275 1.34 7.31 -16.69
CA ILE A 275 0.20 7.94 -15.98
C ILE A 275 0.05 7.35 -14.58
N GLY A 276 0.08 6.02 -14.43
CA GLY A 276 0.02 5.36 -13.12
C GLY A 276 1.16 5.80 -12.20
N GLN A 277 2.37 5.91 -12.75
CA GLN A 277 3.55 6.39 -12.03
C GLN A 277 3.46 7.88 -11.66
N GLU A 278 2.88 8.70 -12.52
CA GLU A 278 2.61 10.10 -12.25
C GLU A 278 1.61 10.27 -11.10
N ILE A 279 0.54 9.46 -11.07
CA ILE A 279 -0.43 9.45 -9.97
C ILE A 279 0.26 9.03 -8.66
N ALA A 280 1.09 7.99 -8.69
CA ALA A 280 1.85 7.56 -7.51
C ALA A 280 2.73 8.68 -6.97
N ALA A 281 3.48 9.38 -7.84
CA ALA A 281 4.35 10.48 -7.45
C ALA A 281 3.58 11.67 -6.85
N ARG A 282 2.42 12.04 -7.42
CA ARG A 282 1.55 13.11 -6.88
C ARG A 282 1.01 12.79 -5.48
N HIS A 283 0.88 11.48 -5.16
CA HIS A 283 0.50 11.01 -3.83
C HIS A 283 1.71 10.64 -2.95
N TYR A 284 2.88 11.20 -3.27
CA TYR A 284 4.12 11.07 -2.49
C TYR A 284 4.67 9.64 -2.37
N TYR A 285 4.34 8.76 -3.33
CA TYR A 285 5.05 7.51 -3.54
C TYR A 285 6.19 7.71 -4.53
N ARG A 286 7.33 7.10 -4.28
CA ARG A 286 8.50 7.18 -5.14
C ARG A 286 8.30 6.32 -6.37
N PRO A 287 8.18 6.89 -7.58
CA PRO A 287 7.90 6.13 -8.79
C PRO A 287 9.10 5.30 -9.24
N ARG A 288 8.83 4.18 -9.93
CA ARG A 288 9.85 3.34 -10.57
C ARG A 288 10.25 3.88 -11.95
N ASN A 289 9.35 4.54 -12.66
CA ASN A 289 9.63 5.14 -13.94
C ASN A 289 10.64 6.28 -13.79
N LYS A 290 11.79 6.17 -14.50
CA LYS A 290 12.93 7.11 -14.38
C LYS A 290 12.58 8.54 -14.78
N GLU A 291 11.77 8.71 -15.83
CA GLU A 291 11.38 10.04 -16.31
C GLU A 291 10.43 10.73 -15.31
N VAL A 292 9.47 9.98 -14.79
CA VAL A 292 8.59 10.48 -13.72
C VAL A 292 9.39 10.78 -12.47
N ALA A 293 10.28 9.87 -12.05
CA ALA A 293 11.14 10.07 -10.88
C ALA A 293 12.00 11.35 -11.02
N ALA A 294 12.54 11.63 -12.21
CA ALA A 294 13.30 12.85 -12.45
C ALA A 294 12.46 14.13 -12.28
N ARG A 295 11.20 14.12 -12.77
CA ARG A 295 10.29 15.27 -12.60
C ARG A 295 9.94 15.55 -11.14
N TYR A 296 9.86 14.51 -10.32
CA TYR A 296 9.50 14.60 -8.91
C TYR A 296 10.69 14.52 -7.94
N ALA A 297 11.93 14.57 -8.45
CA ALA A 297 13.14 14.40 -7.64
C ALA A 297 13.23 15.37 -6.46
N ASN A 298 12.78 16.60 -6.64
CA ASN A 298 12.81 17.64 -5.60
C ASN A 298 11.72 17.49 -4.53
N GLN A 299 10.74 16.61 -4.76
CA GLN A 299 9.67 16.33 -3.79
C GLN A 299 10.14 15.45 -2.64
N PHE A 300 11.13 14.59 -2.90
CA PHE A 300 11.58 13.59 -1.95
C PHE A 300 12.93 13.95 -1.33
N ALA A 301 13.02 13.84 -0.01
CA ALA A 301 14.27 14.00 0.68
C ALA A 301 15.26 12.90 0.29
N LYS A 302 16.55 13.27 0.21
CA LYS A 302 17.62 12.28 0.02
C LYS A 302 17.83 11.54 1.34
N VAL A 303 17.72 10.22 1.31
CA VAL A 303 17.90 9.33 2.46
C VAL A 303 18.67 8.09 2.03
N LYS A 304 19.58 7.62 2.86
CA LYS A 304 20.23 6.32 2.64
C LYS A 304 19.21 5.21 2.92
N LEU A 305 19.06 4.29 1.99
CA LEU A 305 18.09 3.19 2.12
C LEU A 305 18.81 1.84 2.11
N PHE A 306 18.35 0.94 2.95
CA PHE A 306 18.67 -0.48 2.87
C PHE A 306 17.40 -1.27 2.51
N THR A 307 17.57 -2.47 1.94
CA THR A 307 16.46 -3.33 1.60
C THR A 307 16.21 -4.40 2.66
N ILE A 308 15.01 -4.99 2.64
CA ILE A 308 14.65 -6.13 3.49
C ILE A 308 15.62 -7.31 3.28
N ASP A 309 16.03 -7.55 2.03
CA ASP A 309 16.94 -8.66 1.70
C ASP A 309 18.35 -8.43 2.20
N GLN A 310 18.88 -7.20 2.07
CA GLN A 310 20.24 -6.85 2.48
C GLN A 310 20.47 -6.99 3.99
N VAL A 311 19.47 -6.72 4.81
CA VAL A 311 19.63 -6.67 6.28
C VAL A 311 19.00 -7.85 6.96
N PHE A 312 17.84 -8.32 6.47
CA PHE A 312 17.05 -9.34 7.15
C PHE A 312 16.95 -10.67 6.40
N GLY A 313 17.50 -10.73 5.18
CA GLY A 313 17.45 -11.93 4.32
C GLY A 313 16.05 -12.25 3.80
N GLY A 314 15.21 -11.20 3.64
CA GLY A 314 13.88 -11.27 3.06
C GLY A 314 12.75 -11.35 4.07
N TRP A 315 11.53 -11.20 3.56
CA TRP A 315 10.32 -11.11 4.40
C TRP A 315 10.00 -12.37 5.18
N GLU A 316 10.23 -13.55 4.62
CA GLU A 316 9.95 -14.81 5.33
C GLU A 316 10.77 -14.93 6.63
N LYS A 317 12.08 -14.65 6.53
CA LYS A 317 12.97 -14.65 7.70
C LYS A 317 12.61 -13.56 8.71
N ALA A 318 12.36 -12.34 8.20
CA ALA A 318 11.98 -11.22 9.04
C ALA A 318 10.67 -11.49 9.80
N GLN A 319 9.64 -11.98 9.12
CA GLN A 319 8.36 -12.33 9.74
C GLN A 319 8.53 -13.37 10.84
N LYS A 320 9.27 -14.44 10.55
CA LYS A 320 9.52 -15.53 11.51
C LYS A 320 10.26 -15.04 12.76
N ALA A 321 11.30 -14.23 12.58
CA ALA A 321 12.13 -13.77 13.70
C ALA A 321 11.46 -12.67 14.53
N TYR A 322 10.80 -11.72 13.87
CA TYR A 322 10.37 -10.50 14.54
C TYR A 322 8.87 -10.47 14.86
N PHE A 323 7.99 -11.03 14.00
CA PHE A 323 6.55 -10.79 14.06
C PHE A 323 5.68 -12.02 14.23
N ALA A 324 6.24 -13.23 14.12
CA ALA A 324 5.54 -14.47 14.51
C ALA A 324 5.15 -14.43 15.98
N ASP A 325 4.21 -15.28 16.36
CA ASP A 325 3.83 -15.40 17.77
C ASP A 325 5.02 -15.83 18.63
N GLY A 326 5.26 -15.09 19.71
CA GLY A 326 6.45 -15.24 20.55
C GLY A 326 7.73 -14.65 19.95
N GLY A 327 7.67 -14.02 18.77
CA GLY A 327 8.80 -13.36 18.12
C GLY A 327 9.33 -12.15 18.88
N ILE A 328 10.34 -11.51 18.33
CA ILE A 328 11.06 -10.40 19.01
C ILE A 328 10.11 -9.25 19.38
N PHE A 329 9.15 -8.90 18.54
CA PHE A 329 8.16 -7.87 18.84
C PHE A 329 7.35 -8.22 20.10
N ASP A 330 6.83 -9.44 20.20
CA ASP A 330 6.05 -9.89 21.36
C ASP A 330 6.89 -9.85 22.65
N GLN A 331 8.16 -10.25 22.57
CA GLN A 331 9.10 -10.22 23.71
C GLN A 331 9.39 -8.78 24.16
N ILE A 332 9.45 -7.81 23.23
CA ILE A 332 9.67 -6.40 23.55
C ILE A 332 8.43 -5.82 24.24
N ILE A 333 7.23 -6.10 23.70
CA ILE A 333 5.97 -5.58 24.26
C ILE A 333 5.65 -6.19 25.60
N ALA A 334 5.95 -7.46 25.84
CA ALA A 334 5.73 -8.12 27.13
C ALA A 334 6.59 -7.54 28.28
N ARG A 335 7.64 -6.78 27.96
CA ARG A 335 8.53 -6.11 28.92
C ARG A 335 8.19 -4.63 29.16
N LYS A 336 7.13 -4.16 28.53
CA LYS A 336 6.62 -2.79 28.65
C LYS A 336 5.78 -2.64 29.92
#